data_e1a78dc17bfe13ce6af05867cb10ebbc
#
_entry.id   e1a78dc17bfe13ce6af05867cb10ebbc
#
_cell.length_a   1.000
_cell.length_b   1.000
_cell.length_c   1.000
_cell.angle_alpha   90.00
_cell.angle_beta   90.00
_cell.angle_gamma   90.00
#
_symmetry.space_group_name_H-M   'P 1'
#
loop_
_entity.id
_entity.type
_entity.pdbx_description
1 polymer ?
#
loop_
_entity_poly.entity_id
_entity_poly.type
_entity_poly.pdbx_seq_one_letter_code
_entity_poly.pdbx_strand_id
1 'polypeptide(L)'
;MKLLVINGPNLNMLGIREPAIYGSGTYTELLELIRAHAERRGAEVSFFQSNHEGALVDAIQQAYFDGVEGIILNPAAYTHTSVALLDALKAVAIPTVEVHISDVAAREDFRQASYVRPACIATVTGRGFAGYLDAMDILLKGAAES
;
A
#
# COMPACT_ATOMS: atom_id res chain seq x y z
N MET A 1 -4.22 -16.51 -3.84
CA MET A 1 -4.55 -15.46 -2.87
C MET A 1 -4.99 -14.20 -3.60
N LYS A 2 -6.06 -13.59 -3.15
CA LYS A 2 -6.62 -12.39 -3.78
C LYS A 2 -6.16 -11.15 -3.02
N LEU A 3 -5.39 -10.29 -3.70
CA LEU A 3 -4.75 -9.11 -3.11
C LEU A 3 -5.29 -7.82 -3.74
N LEU A 4 -5.38 -6.77 -2.93
CA LEU A 4 -5.69 -5.41 -3.38
C LEU A 4 -4.54 -4.47 -3.00
N VAL A 5 -4.03 -3.74 -3.98
CA VAL A 5 -3.06 -2.66 -3.77
C VAL A 5 -3.83 -1.34 -3.76
N ILE A 6 -3.72 -0.61 -2.66
CA ILE A 6 -4.37 0.70 -2.48
C ILE A 6 -3.29 1.77 -2.39
N ASN A 7 -3.37 2.75 -3.29
CA ASN A 7 -2.43 3.86 -3.36
C ASN A 7 -3.14 5.19 -3.11
N GLY A 8 -2.59 5.96 -2.20
CA GLY A 8 -3.14 7.25 -1.77
C GLY A 8 -2.77 8.42 -2.69
N PRO A 9 -2.93 9.65 -2.17
CA PRO A 9 -2.82 10.86 -2.96
C PRO A 9 -1.45 11.05 -3.59
N ASN A 10 -1.45 11.59 -4.79
CA ASN A 10 -0.27 11.93 -5.59
C ASN A 10 0.53 10.75 -6.14
N LEU A 11 0.20 9.50 -5.80
CA LEU A 11 0.93 8.35 -6.33
C LEU A 11 0.68 8.16 -7.83
N ASN A 12 -0.44 8.65 -8.34
CA ASN A 12 -0.69 8.72 -9.78
C ASN A 12 0.28 9.64 -10.52
N MET A 13 0.99 10.52 -9.78
CA MET A 13 1.97 11.46 -10.34
C MET A 13 3.40 10.96 -10.28
N LEU A 14 3.62 9.68 -9.98
CA LEU A 14 4.95 9.09 -9.98
C LEU A 14 5.65 9.27 -11.34
N GLY A 15 6.96 9.56 -11.29
CA GLY A 15 7.75 9.86 -12.47
C GLY A 15 7.74 11.35 -12.85
N ILE A 16 6.77 12.10 -12.32
CA ILE A 16 6.61 13.54 -12.59
C ILE A 16 7.05 14.37 -11.38
N ARG A 17 6.64 13.94 -10.16
CA ARG A 17 6.94 14.68 -8.93
C ARG A 17 8.22 14.20 -8.25
N GLU A 18 9.03 15.13 -7.78
CA GLU A 18 10.17 14.89 -6.89
C GLU A 18 10.96 13.60 -7.18
N PRO A 19 11.55 13.42 -8.39
CA PRO A 19 12.27 12.19 -8.73
C PRO A 19 13.41 11.86 -7.77
N ALA A 20 14.00 12.87 -7.11
CA ALA A 20 15.05 12.66 -6.12
C ALA A 20 14.57 11.89 -4.89
N ILE A 21 13.26 11.94 -4.58
CA ILE A 21 12.64 11.25 -3.43
C ILE A 21 12.03 9.92 -3.85
N TYR A 22 11.25 9.92 -4.96
CA TYR A 22 10.42 8.79 -5.37
C TYR A 22 11.00 7.99 -6.54
N GLY A 23 12.10 8.47 -7.15
CA GLY A 23 12.65 7.88 -8.35
C GLY A 23 11.95 8.37 -9.62
N SER A 24 12.42 7.93 -10.78
CA SER A 24 11.90 8.33 -12.08
C SER A 24 10.84 7.38 -12.66
N GLY A 25 10.58 6.27 -12.02
CA GLY A 25 9.58 5.30 -12.47
C GLY A 25 8.17 5.86 -12.42
N THR A 26 7.35 5.51 -13.40
CA THR A 26 5.96 5.99 -13.49
C THR A 26 5.01 5.09 -12.70
N TYR A 27 3.80 5.60 -12.46
CA TYR A 27 2.76 4.81 -11.80
C TYR A 27 2.40 3.56 -12.63
N THR A 28 2.31 3.70 -13.95
CA THR A 28 2.04 2.56 -14.85
C THR A 28 3.12 1.49 -14.71
N GLU A 29 4.38 1.90 -14.69
CA GLU A 29 5.51 0.98 -14.50
C GLU A 29 5.45 0.25 -13.16
N LEU A 30 5.05 0.96 -12.09
CA LEU A 30 4.84 0.37 -10.78
C LEU A 30 3.78 -0.73 -10.84
N LEU A 31 2.63 -0.45 -11.45
CA LEU A 31 1.54 -1.44 -11.55
C LEU A 31 1.96 -2.66 -12.37
N GLU A 32 2.70 -2.45 -13.46
CA GLU A 32 3.21 -3.55 -14.29
C GLU A 32 4.19 -4.44 -13.51
N LEU A 33 5.06 -3.83 -12.71
CA LEU A 33 6.02 -4.55 -11.87
C LEU A 33 5.30 -5.43 -10.85
N ILE A 34 4.29 -4.86 -10.17
CA ILE A 34 3.50 -5.59 -9.18
C ILE A 34 2.71 -6.72 -9.85
N ARG A 35 2.10 -6.44 -10.99
CA ARG A 35 1.30 -7.42 -11.73
C ARG A 35 2.15 -8.61 -12.15
N ALA A 36 3.35 -8.35 -12.67
CA ALA A 36 4.28 -9.41 -13.08
C ALA A 36 4.72 -10.27 -11.89
N HIS A 37 4.97 -9.64 -10.73
CA HIS A 37 5.35 -10.38 -9.52
C HIS A 37 4.20 -11.26 -9.02
N ALA A 38 2.98 -10.73 -9.02
CA ALA A 38 1.79 -11.50 -8.65
C ALA A 38 1.62 -12.73 -9.54
N GLU A 39 1.80 -12.56 -10.84
CA GLU A 39 1.72 -13.67 -11.80
C GLU A 39 2.75 -14.76 -11.50
N ARG A 40 3.99 -14.37 -11.24
CA ARG A 40 5.05 -15.33 -10.89
C ARG A 40 4.77 -16.08 -9.59
N ARG A 41 4.09 -15.42 -8.64
CA ARG A 41 3.78 -15.97 -7.32
C ARG A 41 2.41 -16.68 -7.28
N GLY A 42 1.68 -16.70 -8.38
CA GLY A 42 0.35 -17.30 -8.44
C GLY A 42 -0.72 -16.54 -7.65
N ALA A 43 -0.54 -15.24 -7.46
CA ALA A 43 -1.51 -14.38 -6.77
C ALA A 43 -2.35 -13.60 -7.78
N GLU A 44 -3.59 -13.30 -7.39
CA GLU A 44 -4.48 -12.41 -8.12
C GLU A 44 -4.38 -11.02 -7.49
N VAL A 45 -4.11 -9.98 -8.28
CA VAL A 45 -3.93 -8.63 -7.77
C VAL A 45 -4.82 -7.65 -8.52
N SER A 46 -5.44 -6.75 -7.77
CA SER A 46 -6.16 -5.58 -8.29
C SER A 46 -5.61 -4.32 -7.66
N PHE A 47 -5.92 -3.16 -8.26
CA PHE A 47 -5.34 -1.88 -7.89
C PHE A 47 -6.41 -0.82 -7.73
N PHE A 48 -6.21 0.06 -6.76
CA PHE A 48 -7.03 1.25 -6.57
C PHE A 48 -6.14 2.42 -6.18
N GLN A 49 -6.35 3.57 -6.78
CA GLN A 49 -5.66 4.81 -6.43
C GLN A 49 -6.68 5.94 -6.31
N SER A 50 -6.53 6.77 -5.29
CA SER A 50 -7.35 7.98 -5.15
C SER A 50 -6.62 9.04 -4.34
N ASN A 51 -6.93 10.29 -4.66
CA ASN A 51 -6.51 11.45 -3.88
C ASN A 51 -7.49 11.76 -2.74
N HIS A 52 -8.63 11.07 -2.68
CA HIS A 52 -9.69 11.34 -1.72
C HIS A 52 -9.70 10.31 -0.61
N GLU A 53 -9.62 10.78 0.63
CA GLU A 53 -9.61 9.93 1.82
C GLU A 53 -10.85 9.03 1.89
N GLY A 54 -12.04 9.60 1.65
CA GLY A 54 -13.28 8.84 1.65
C GLY A 54 -13.31 7.70 0.63
N ALA A 55 -12.75 7.94 -0.57
CA ALA A 55 -12.66 6.91 -1.58
C ALA A 55 -11.74 5.77 -1.16
N LEU A 56 -10.66 6.07 -0.44
CA LEU A 56 -9.75 5.06 0.09
C LEU A 56 -10.45 4.24 1.19
N VAL A 57 -11.22 4.88 2.06
CA VAL A 57 -12.04 4.19 3.07
C VAL A 57 -13.03 3.25 2.39
N ASP A 58 -13.73 3.74 1.37
CA ASP A 58 -14.71 2.93 0.62
C ASP A 58 -14.05 1.71 -0.05
N ALA A 59 -12.84 1.89 -0.60
CA ALA A 59 -12.10 0.79 -1.21
C ALA A 59 -11.73 -0.30 -0.19
N ILE A 60 -11.32 0.10 1.01
CA ILE A 60 -11.01 -0.85 2.10
C ILE A 60 -12.27 -1.63 2.49
N GLN A 61 -13.39 -0.94 2.65
CA GLN A 61 -14.66 -1.58 3.00
C GLN A 61 -15.12 -2.53 1.90
N GLN A 62 -15.01 -2.11 0.64
CA GLN A 62 -15.39 -2.94 -0.51
C GLN A 62 -14.53 -4.21 -0.60
N ALA A 63 -13.26 -4.12 -0.21
CA ALA A 63 -12.36 -5.28 -0.19
C ALA A 63 -12.91 -6.42 0.67
N TYR A 64 -13.57 -6.09 1.77
CA TYR A 64 -14.22 -7.10 2.62
C TYR A 64 -15.31 -7.85 1.85
N PHE A 65 -16.17 -7.13 1.13
CA PHE A 65 -17.27 -7.74 0.38
C PHE A 65 -16.81 -8.49 -0.86
N ASP A 66 -15.66 -8.09 -1.42
CA ASP A 66 -15.07 -8.72 -2.60
C ASP A 66 -14.23 -9.96 -2.26
N GLY A 67 -14.08 -10.30 -0.99
CA GLY A 67 -13.30 -11.46 -0.58
C GLY A 67 -11.79 -11.27 -0.71
N VAL A 68 -11.31 -10.04 -0.64
CA VAL A 68 -9.87 -9.74 -0.65
C VAL A 68 -9.23 -10.34 0.60
N GLU A 69 -8.10 -11.02 0.41
CA GLU A 69 -7.41 -11.76 1.46
C GLU A 69 -6.18 -11.04 2.01
N GLY A 70 -5.70 -10.04 1.30
CA GLY A 70 -4.58 -9.23 1.75
C GLY A 70 -4.57 -7.86 1.07
N ILE A 71 -4.16 -6.83 1.82
CA ILE A 71 -4.07 -5.46 1.32
C ILE A 71 -2.63 -4.98 1.39
N ILE A 72 -2.15 -4.38 0.31
CA ILE A 72 -0.89 -3.63 0.26
C ILE A 72 -1.30 -2.16 0.20
N LEU A 73 -1.00 -1.40 1.25
CA LEU A 73 -1.47 -0.03 1.39
C LEU A 73 -0.31 0.95 1.43
N ASN A 74 -0.29 1.87 0.47
CA ASN A 74 0.54 3.07 0.54
C ASN A 74 -0.39 4.27 0.71
N PRO A 75 -0.62 4.74 1.95
CA PRO A 75 -1.56 5.83 2.17
C PRO A 75 -1.02 7.20 1.80
N ALA A 76 0.26 7.28 1.42
CA ALA A 76 0.94 8.54 1.08
C ALA A 76 0.79 9.56 2.22
N ALA A 77 0.41 10.80 1.94
CA ALA A 77 0.29 11.83 2.98
C ALA A 77 -0.75 11.50 4.05
N TYR A 78 -1.76 10.71 3.76
CA TYR A 78 -2.75 10.32 4.76
C TYR A 78 -2.20 9.39 5.84
N THR A 79 -1.00 8.82 5.66
CA THR A 79 -0.27 8.08 6.69
C THR A 79 -0.18 8.87 7.99
N HIS A 80 0.01 10.19 7.87
CA HIS A 80 0.36 11.07 8.98
C HIS A 80 -0.85 11.78 9.58
N THR A 81 -2.05 11.55 9.06
CA THR A 81 -3.25 12.29 9.47
C THR A 81 -4.51 11.44 9.61
N SER A 82 -4.59 10.27 8.95
CA SER A 82 -5.89 9.62 8.79
C SER A 82 -6.18 8.56 9.83
N VAL A 83 -6.95 8.93 10.84
CA VAL A 83 -7.58 7.97 11.75
C VAL A 83 -8.69 7.20 11.03
N ALA A 84 -9.34 7.81 10.03
CA ALA A 84 -10.39 7.15 9.26
C ALA A 84 -9.89 5.90 8.53
N LEU A 85 -8.68 5.96 7.96
CA LEU A 85 -8.07 4.78 7.34
C LEU A 85 -7.74 3.71 8.37
N LEU A 86 -7.20 4.09 9.52
CA LEU A 86 -6.93 3.16 10.62
C LEU A 86 -8.21 2.42 11.00
N ASP A 87 -9.30 3.14 11.22
CA ASP A 87 -10.57 2.57 11.64
C ASP A 87 -11.16 1.64 10.57
N ALA A 88 -11.04 2.00 9.30
CA ALA A 88 -11.50 1.16 8.19
C ALA A 88 -10.72 -0.17 8.14
N LEU A 89 -9.40 -0.13 8.30
CA LEU A 89 -8.57 -1.33 8.32
C LEU A 89 -8.93 -2.24 9.48
N LYS A 90 -9.16 -1.67 10.68
CA LYS A 90 -9.58 -2.44 11.84
C LYS A 90 -10.97 -3.06 11.64
N ALA A 91 -11.87 -2.33 10.98
CA ALA A 91 -13.24 -2.82 10.74
C ALA A 91 -13.26 -4.06 9.85
N VAL A 92 -12.45 -4.09 8.79
CA VAL A 92 -12.42 -5.22 7.86
C VAL A 92 -11.51 -6.35 8.32
N ALA A 93 -10.51 -6.05 9.14
CA ALA A 93 -9.57 -7.02 9.70
C ALA A 93 -8.86 -7.88 8.65
N ILE A 94 -8.64 -7.34 7.45
CA ILE A 94 -7.88 -8.00 6.39
C ILE A 94 -6.39 -7.77 6.67
N PRO A 95 -5.52 -8.80 6.63
CA PRO A 95 -4.08 -8.60 6.77
C PRO A 95 -3.57 -7.54 5.80
N THR A 96 -2.90 -6.51 6.34
CA THR A 96 -2.46 -5.35 5.59
C THR A 96 -0.99 -5.09 5.85
N VAL A 97 -0.23 -4.81 4.79
CA VAL A 97 1.16 -4.33 4.87
C VAL A 97 1.20 -2.87 4.40
N GLU A 98 1.75 -2.02 5.25
CA GLU A 98 1.99 -0.61 4.95
C GLU A 98 3.27 -0.47 4.11
N VAL A 99 3.22 0.25 2.99
CA VAL A 99 4.37 0.46 2.11
C VAL A 99 4.62 1.95 1.88
N HIS A 100 5.88 2.34 1.93
CA HIS A 100 6.36 3.67 1.53
C HIS A 100 7.53 3.50 0.57
N ILE A 101 7.49 4.23 -0.56
CA ILE A 101 8.54 4.18 -1.58
C ILE A 101 9.81 4.81 -1.03
N SER A 102 9.70 5.99 -0.40
CA SER A 102 10.82 6.69 0.20
C SER A 102 11.13 6.20 1.61
N ASP A 103 12.32 6.55 2.11
CA ASP A 103 12.64 6.38 3.52
C ASP A 103 11.98 7.51 4.31
N VAL A 104 10.84 7.22 4.91
CA VAL A 104 10.04 8.21 5.64
C VAL A 104 10.82 8.77 6.83
N ALA A 105 11.67 7.95 7.48
CA ALA A 105 12.47 8.40 8.61
C ALA A 105 13.49 9.48 8.25
N ALA A 106 13.87 9.60 6.98
CA ALA A 106 14.79 10.62 6.49
C ALA A 106 14.09 11.91 6.06
N ARG A 107 12.76 12.01 6.22
CA ARG A 107 11.97 13.17 5.80
C ARG A 107 11.58 14.04 7.00
N GLU A 108 10.71 15.02 6.79
CA GLU A 108 10.32 16.00 7.81
C GLU A 108 9.71 15.31 9.06
N ASP A 109 9.85 15.96 10.21
CA ASP A 109 9.41 15.38 11.50
C ASP A 109 7.93 14.98 11.51
N PHE A 110 7.04 15.75 10.87
CA PHE A 110 5.62 15.43 10.84
C PHE A 110 5.31 14.13 10.08
N ARG A 111 6.27 13.60 9.30
CA ARG A 111 6.12 12.36 8.55
C ARG A 111 6.55 11.12 9.35
N GLN A 112 6.98 11.30 10.61
CA GLN A 112 7.43 10.18 11.44
C GLN A 112 6.27 9.38 12.03
N ALA A 113 5.09 9.99 12.20
CA ALA A 113 3.93 9.29 12.73
C ALA A 113 3.19 8.55 11.62
N SER A 114 2.78 7.31 11.90
CA SER A 114 1.87 6.56 11.03
C SER A 114 0.65 6.14 11.83
N TYR A 115 -0.52 6.65 11.42
CA TYR A 115 -1.78 6.29 12.07
C TYR A 115 -2.30 4.92 11.64
N VAL A 116 -1.92 4.44 10.46
CA VAL A 116 -2.40 3.12 9.96
C VAL A 116 -1.59 1.95 10.49
N ARG A 117 -0.35 2.19 10.91
CA ARG A 117 0.58 1.12 11.34
C ARG A 117 0.02 0.18 12.39
N PRO A 118 -0.75 0.65 13.41
CA PRO A 118 -1.31 -0.28 14.40
C PRO A 118 -2.27 -1.33 13.81
N ALA A 119 -2.82 -1.10 12.63
CA ALA A 119 -3.70 -2.05 11.94
C ALA A 119 -2.97 -2.91 10.91
N CYS A 120 -1.66 -2.74 10.76
CA CYS A 120 -0.86 -3.44 9.76
C CYS A 120 -0.02 -4.54 10.41
N ILE A 121 0.18 -5.63 9.68
CA ILE A 121 1.02 -6.74 10.15
C ILE A 121 2.52 -6.47 9.95
N ALA A 122 2.85 -5.56 9.03
CA ALA A 122 4.23 -5.17 8.74
C ALA A 122 4.27 -3.81 8.05
N THR A 123 5.45 -3.20 8.04
CA THR A 123 5.72 -1.94 7.35
C THR A 123 7.01 -2.09 6.54
N VAL A 124 6.98 -1.64 5.28
CA VAL A 124 8.14 -1.64 4.38
C VAL A 124 8.39 -0.20 3.94
N THR A 125 9.60 0.30 4.15
CA THR A 125 9.97 1.68 3.79
C THR A 125 11.31 1.73 3.08
N GLY A 126 11.50 2.75 2.23
CA GLY A 126 12.80 3.06 1.65
C GLY A 126 13.33 2.09 0.60
N ARG A 127 12.48 1.23 0.06
CA ARG A 127 12.88 0.21 -0.93
C ARG A 127 12.39 0.53 -2.34
N GLY A 128 11.91 1.75 -2.58
CA GLY A 128 11.36 2.10 -3.88
C GLY A 128 10.19 1.20 -4.27
N PHE A 129 10.09 0.87 -5.54
CA PHE A 129 9.03 0.00 -6.07
C PHE A 129 9.14 -1.44 -5.55
N ALA A 130 10.36 -1.90 -5.25
CA ALA A 130 10.58 -3.24 -4.71
C ALA A 130 9.85 -3.46 -3.38
N GLY A 131 9.57 -2.40 -2.63
CA GLY A 131 8.83 -2.47 -1.39
C GLY A 131 7.45 -3.09 -1.54
N TYR A 132 6.78 -2.85 -2.67
CA TYR A 132 5.47 -3.48 -2.95
C TYR A 132 5.61 -4.99 -3.17
N LEU A 133 6.71 -5.42 -3.78
CA LEU A 133 6.98 -6.85 -3.99
C LEU A 133 7.28 -7.52 -2.66
N ASP A 134 8.06 -6.86 -1.80
CA ASP A 134 8.34 -7.32 -0.45
C ASP A 134 7.04 -7.48 0.36
N ALA A 135 6.14 -6.50 0.26
CA ALA A 135 4.85 -6.54 0.93
C ALA A 135 3.99 -7.72 0.48
N MET A 136 3.96 -7.98 -0.83
CA MET A 136 3.25 -9.14 -1.38
C MET A 136 3.82 -10.43 -0.82
N ASP A 137 5.14 -10.56 -0.78
CA ASP A 137 5.80 -11.77 -0.26
C ASP A 137 5.48 -11.99 1.21
N ILE A 138 5.41 -10.92 2.00
CA ILE A 138 5.02 -10.99 3.43
C ILE A 138 3.59 -11.55 3.55
N LEU A 139 2.66 -11.04 2.76
CA LEU A 139 1.27 -11.51 2.79
C LEU A 139 1.15 -12.96 2.35
N LEU A 140 1.82 -13.34 1.29
CA LEU A 140 1.80 -14.71 0.77
C LEU A 140 2.41 -15.70 1.75
N LYS A 141 3.51 -15.33 2.41
CA LYS A 141 4.14 -16.15 3.43
C LYS A 141 3.22 -16.33 4.64
N GLY A 142 2.59 -15.27 5.12
CA GLY A 142 1.65 -15.33 6.23
C GLY A 142 0.48 -16.26 5.95
N ALA A 143 -0.07 -16.22 4.73
CA ALA A 143 -1.15 -17.11 4.33
C ALA A 143 -0.73 -18.57 4.29
N ALA A 144 0.51 -18.86 3.87
CA ALA A 144 1.04 -20.23 3.79
C ALA A 144 1.31 -20.82 5.19
N GLU A 145 1.55 -19.97 6.19
CA GLU A 145 1.83 -20.37 7.58
C GLU A 145 0.58 -20.50 8.45
N SER A 146 -0.58 -20.05 7.96
CA SER A 146 -1.82 -20.06 8.73
C SER A 146 -2.67 -21.31 8.57
#